data_b1d91125cbe42e7e626d7f583cef6fa9
#
_entry.id   b1d91125cbe42e7e626d7f583cef6fa9
#
_cell.length_a   1.000
_cell.length_b   1.000
_cell.length_c   1.000
_cell.angle_alpha   90.00
_cell.angle_beta   90.00
_cell.angle_gamma   90.00
#
_symmetry.space_group_name_H-M   'P 1'
#
loop_
_entity.id
_entity.type
_entity.pdbx_description
1 polymer ?
#
loop_
_entity_poly.entity_id
_entity_poly.type
_entity_poly.pdbx_seq_one_letter_code
_entity_poly.pdbx_strand_id
1 'polypeptide(L)'
;KLYKIQKSFKTKKKMKTTVAVFFGGRSVEHEISVISASQAMHAMNRDKYNVIPVYITKQGRWVTGDALFDVKNYRDMKALVEKCEEVYMRPEFGDFNLYRAKTKLFGGHNVYAAIDVVIPVLHGTNGEDGIFEGVLQTIGIPYAGCDVLASANGMDKITMKMILAACNIPVVD
;
A
#
# COMPACT_ATOMS: atom_id res chain seq x y z
N LYS A 1 -53.08 28.01 5.78
CA LYS A 1 -51.67 28.30 5.39
C LYS A 1 -50.82 27.07 5.74
N LEU A 2 -50.61 26.20 4.76
CA LEU A 2 -49.75 25.03 4.87
C LEU A 2 -48.31 25.46 4.57
N TYR A 3 -47.45 25.46 5.60
CA TYR A 3 -46.02 25.63 5.43
C TYR A 3 -45.40 24.37 4.82
N LYS A 4 -45.00 24.44 3.56
CA LYS A 4 -44.16 23.42 2.92
C LYS A 4 -42.77 23.49 3.54
N ILE A 5 -42.45 22.58 4.46
CA ILE A 5 -41.08 22.33 4.89
C ILE A 5 -40.41 21.47 3.81
N GLN A 6 -39.76 22.10 2.85
CA GLN A 6 -38.79 21.41 1.96
C GLN A 6 -37.55 21.06 2.78
N LYS A 7 -37.48 19.84 3.32
CA LYS A 7 -36.22 19.25 3.80
C LYS A 7 -35.32 19.04 2.60
N SER A 8 -34.37 19.92 2.39
CA SER A 8 -33.23 19.70 1.53
C SER A 8 -32.43 18.52 2.07
N PHE A 9 -32.67 17.33 1.54
CA PHE A 9 -31.77 16.20 1.71
C PHE A 9 -30.47 16.51 0.95
N LYS A 10 -29.52 17.18 1.59
CA LYS A 10 -28.14 17.14 1.12
C LYS A 10 -27.71 15.69 1.22
N THR A 11 -27.67 15.00 0.09
CA THR A 11 -27.02 13.69 -0.04
C THR A 11 -25.58 13.87 0.46
N LYS A 12 -25.25 13.33 1.64
CA LYS A 12 -23.89 13.25 2.13
C LYS A 12 -23.10 12.52 1.04
N LYS A 13 -22.20 13.23 0.33
CA LYS A 13 -21.29 12.62 -0.63
C LYS A 13 -20.55 11.53 0.14
N LYS A 14 -20.78 10.27 -0.22
CA LYS A 14 -20.14 9.13 0.44
C LYS A 14 -18.64 9.31 0.28
N MET A 15 -17.92 9.50 1.38
CA MET A 15 -16.46 9.64 1.33
C MET A 15 -15.88 8.35 0.78
N LYS A 16 -14.94 8.48 -0.18
CA LYS A 16 -14.23 7.33 -0.74
C LYS A 16 -13.26 6.80 0.31
N THR A 17 -13.12 5.50 0.39
CA THR A 17 -12.06 4.87 1.19
C THR A 17 -10.71 5.15 0.54
N THR A 18 -9.75 5.66 1.30
CA THR A 18 -8.40 5.94 0.82
C THR A 18 -7.54 4.70 0.98
N VAL A 19 -7.08 4.18 -0.14
CA VAL A 19 -6.30 2.95 -0.25
C VAL A 19 -4.88 3.28 -0.68
N ALA A 20 -3.88 2.98 0.16
CA ALA A 20 -2.49 3.05 -0.25
C ALA A 20 -2.05 1.70 -0.82
N VAL A 21 -1.59 1.69 -2.08
CA VAL A 21 -1.04 0.50 -2.73
C VAL A 21 0.47 0.59 -2.67
N PHE A 22 1.10 -0.28 -1.86
CA PHE A 22 2.55 -0.37 -1.72
C PHE A 22 3.12 -1.42 -2.66
N PHE A 23 4.15 -1.07 -3.42
CA PHE A 23 4.73 -1.95 -4.41
C PHE A 23 6.19 -1.60 -4.74
N GLY A 24 6.86 -2.46 -5.51
CA GLY A 24 8.29 -2.39 -5.80
C GLY A 24 9.09 -3.17 -4.77
N GLY A 25 9.86 -2.50 -3.93
CA GLY A 25 10.59 -3.11 -2.82
C GLY A 25 12.02 -3.53 -3.17
N ARG A 26 12.73 -3.99 -2.13
CA ARG A 26 14.12 -4.47 -2.22
C ARG A 26 14.14 -5.99 -2.43
N SER A 27 13.68 -6.41 -3.60
CA SER A 27 13.54 -7.82 -3.97
C SER A 27 14.03 -8.04 -5.39
N VAL A 28 14.39 -9.27 -5.73
CA VAL A 28 14.68 -9.69 -7.10
C VAL A 28 13.41 -9.68 -7.97
N GLU A 29 12.24 -9.68 -7.35
CA GLU A 29 10.92 -9.64 -8.00
C GLU A 29 10.33 -8.23 -8.07
N HIS A 30 11.19 -7.21 -7.91
CA HIS A 30 10.79 -5.80 -7.91
C HIS A 30 9.95 -5.40 -9.12
N GLU A 31 10.36 -5.78 -10.33
CA GLU A 31 9.68 -5.43 -11.56
C GLU A 31 8.32 -6.14 -11.68
N ILE A 32 8.22 -7.36 -11.17
CA ILE A 32 6.96 -8.11 -11.12
C ILE A 32 5.97 -7.40 -10.22
N SER A 33 6.43 -6.90 -9.05
CA SER A 33 5.60 -6.10 -8.15
C SER A 33 5.07 -4.84 -8.83
N VAL A 34 5.88 -4.14 -9.62
CA VAL A 34 5.43 -2.96 -10.38
C VAL A 34 4.31 -3.31 -11.37
N ILE A 35 4.45 -4.42 -12.10
CA ILE A 35 3.46 -4.88 -13.08
C ILE A 35 2.16 -5.25 -12.36
N SER A 36 2.24 -6.08 -11.32
CA SER A 36 1.09 -6.53 -10.53
C SER A 36 0.33 -5.35 -9.91
N ALA A 37 1.06 -4.38 -9.33
CA ALA A 37 0.46 -3.19 -8.75
C ALA A 37 -0.22 -2.30 -9.80
N SER A 38 0.40 -2.13 -10.97
CA SER A 38 -0.22 -1.39 -12.08
C SER A 38 -1.55 -2.02 -12.45
N GLN A 39 -1.62 -3.34 -12.63
CA GLN A 39 -2.85 -4.07 -12.94
C GLN A 39 -3.90 -3.92 -11.82
N ALA A 40 -3.50 -4.12 -10.56
CA ALA A 40 -4.38 -3.99 -9.42
C ALA A 40 -4.97 -2.58 -9.32
N MET A 41 -4.14 -1.54 -9.41
CA MET A 41 -4.58 -0.15 -9.33
C MET A 41 -5.53 0.23 -10.47
N HIS A 42 -5.34 -0.30 -11.68
CA HIS A 42 -6.24 -0.05 -12.81
C HIS A 42 -7.60 -0.76 -12.65
N ALA A 43 -7.63 -1.91 -12.00
CA ALA A 43 -8.86 -2.66 -11.73
C ALA A 43 -9.70 -2.06 -10.60
N MET A 44 -9.14 -1.18 -9.76
CA MET A 44 -9.84 -0.60 -8.62
C MET A 44 -10.92 0.39 -9.05
N ASN A 45 -12.12 0.26 -8.47
CA ASN A 45 -13.24 1.16 -8.71
C ASN A 45 -12.99 2.54 -8.11
N ARG A 46 -12.71 3.53 -8.97
CA ARG A 46 -12.39 4.92 -8.59
C ARG A 46 -13.59 5.69 -8.02
N ASP A 47 -14.81 5.18 -8.15
CA ASP A 47 -15.98 5.80 -7.51
C ASP A 47 -16.06 5.45 -6.02
N LYS A 48 -15.48 4.31 -5.63
CA LYS A 48 -15.44 3.81 -4.25
C LYS A 48 -14.15 4.15 -3.53
N TYR A 49 -13.02 4.16 -4.25
CA TYR A 49 -11.69 4.26 -3.67
C TYR A 49 -10.92 5.49 -4.17
N ASN A 50 -10.25 6.14 -3.24
CA ASN A 50 -9.17 7.07 -3.52
C ASN A 50 -7.86 6.29 -3.43
N VAL A 51 -7.25 5.97 -4.58
CA VAL A 51 -6.07 5.10 -4.65
C VAL A 51 -4.82 5.95 -4.67
N ILE A 52 -3.92 5.68 -3.74
CA ILE A 52 -2.62 6.34 -3.59
C ILE A 52 -1.54 5.30 -3.89
N PRO A 53 -0.79 5.44 -4.99
CA PRO A 53 0.35 4.58 -5.26
C PRO A 53 1.51 4.96 -4.33
N VAL A 54 2.14 3.99 -3.69
CA VAL A 54 3.36 4.18 -2.91
C VAL A 54 4.41 3.21 -3.42
N TYR A 55 5.35 3.74 -4.17
CA TYR A 55 6.41 2.95 -4.76
C TYR A 55 7.63 2.91 -3.85
N ILE A 56 8.05 1.70 -3.49
CA ILE A 56 9.28 1.45 -2.75
C ILE A 56 10.40 1.21 -3.76
N THR A 57 11.36 2.11 -3.83
CA THR A 57 12.51 1.99 -4.73
C THR A 57 13.42 0.82 -4.33
N LYS A 58 14.33 0.40 -5.23
CA LYS A 58 15.36 -0.62 -4.91
C LYS A 58 16.30 -0.20 -3.77
N GLN A 59 16.37 1.10 -3.45
CA GLN A 59 17.13 1.63 -2.30
C GLN A 59 16.27 1.71 -1.02
N GLY A 60 14.99 1.34 -1.08
CA GLY A 60 14.06 1.34 0.06
C GLY A 60 13.41 2.70 0.34
N ARG A 61 13.57 3.71 -0.53
CA ARG A 61 12.84 4.98 -0.39
C ARG A 61 11.40 4.81 -0.87
N TRP A 62 10.49 5.45 -0.18
CA TRP A 62 9.07 5.47 -0.55
C TRP A 62 8.75 6.76 -1.28
N VAL A 63 8.14 6.66 -2.45
CA VAL A 63 7.70 7.80 -3.24
C VAL A 63 6.26 7.63 -3.71
N THR A 64 5.55 8.75 -3.89
CA THR A 64 4.17 8.78 -4.36
C THR A 64 3.97 9.86 -5.41
N GLY A 65 2.97 9.70 -6.26
CA GLY A 65 2.59 10.66 -7.30
C GLY A 65 1.86 10.01 -8.46
N ASP A 66 1.13 10.83 -9.22
CA ASP A 66 0.30 10.34 -10.33
C ASP A 66 1.10 9.68 -11.46
N ALA A 67 2.37 10.04 -11.60
CA ALA A 67 3.26 9.43 -12.59
C ALA A 67 3.45 7.91 -12.40
N LEU A 68 3.18 7.40 -11.19
CA LEU A 68 3.30 5.97 -10.84
C LEU A 68 2.16 5.10 -11.42
N PHE A 69 1.06 5.69 -11.87
CA PHE A 69 -0.04 4.93 -12.48
C PHE A 69 0.30 4.43 -13.89
N ASP A 70 1.18 5.12 -14.62
CA ASP A 70 1.54 4.72 -15.98
C ASP A 70 2.82 3.88 -15.96
N VAL A 71 2.66 2.57 -16.25
CA VAL A 71 3.77 1.62 -16.31
C VAL A 71 4.87 2.03 -17.30
N LYS A 72 4.56 2.82 -18.32
CA LYS A 72 5.55 3.31 -19.29
C LYS A 72 6.62 4.22 -18.66
N ASN A 73 6.27 4.93 -17.59
CA ASN A 73 7.21 5.81 -16.89
C ASN A 73 8.34 5.06 -16.21
N TYR A 74 8.16 3.75 -15.92
CA TYR A 74 9.19 2.91 -15.29
C TYR A 74 10.36 2.54 -16.21
N ARG A 75 10.31 2.93 -17.48
CA ARG A 75 11.45 2.80 -18.42
C ARG A 75 12.61 3.73 -18.06
N ASP A 76 12.31 4.88 -17.46
CA ASP A 76 13.29 5.82 -16.93
C ASP A 76 13.01 6.09 -15.46
N MET A 77 13.61 5.27 -14.61
CA MET A 77 13.42 5.31 -13.16
C MET A 77 13.86 6.63 -12.52
N LYS A 78 14.91 7.27 -13.08
CA LYS A 78 15.41 8.54 -12.56
C LYS A 78 14.38 9.65 -12.81
N ALA A 79 13.93 9.78 -14.04
CA ALA A 79 12.91 10.75 -14.42
C ALA A 79 11.57 10.49 -13.71
N LEU A 80 11.20 9.21 -13.45
CA LEU A 80 9.99 8.86 -12.70
C LEU A 80 10.07 9.34 -11.25
N VAL A 81 11.17 9.03 -10.55
CA VAL A 81 11.33 9.40 -9.13
C VAL A 81 11.41 10.93 -8.95
N GLU A 82 11.99 11.66 -9.91
CA GLU A 82 12.03 13.13 -9.92
C GLU A 82 10.64 13.77 -10.01
N LYS A 83 9.65 13.07 -10.60
CA LYS A 83 8.25 13.50 -10.68
C LYS A 83 7.42 13.15 -9.44
N CYS A 84 7.99 12.40 -8.51
CA CYS A 84 7.30 11.91 -7.32
C CYS A 84 7.71 12.69 -6.07
N GLU A 85 6.85 12.66 -5.06
CA GLU A 85 7.17 13.15 -3.72
C GLU A 85 7.67 12.00 -2.85
N GLU A 86 8.76 12.23 -2.11
CA GLU A 86 9.22 11.27 -1.11
C GLU A 86 8.33 11.33 0.13
N VAL A 87 7.92 10.14 0.60
CA VAL A 87 6.95 10.00 1.69
C VAL A 87 7.38 8.94 2.70
N TYR A 88 6.76 8.96 3.87
CA TYR A 88 6.98 7.96 4.93
C TYR A 88 5.74 7.84 5.81
N MET A 89 5.63 6.77 6.58
CA MET A 89 4.70 6.61 7.69
C MET A 89 5.47 6.64 9.01
N ARG A 90 4.84 7.11 10.07
CA ARG A 90 5.43 7.06 11.41
C ARG A 90 5.17 5.68 12.02
N PRO A 91 6.13 5.08 12.71
CA PRO A 91 5.92 3.83 13.45
C PRO A 91 5.19 4.10 14.78
N GLU A 92 4.09 4.82 14.74
CA GLU A 92 3.27 5.21 15.88
C GLU A 92 1.89 4.57 15.75
N PHE A 93 1.46 3.83 16.76
CA PHE A 93 0.18 3.13 16.75
C PHE A 93 -0.99 4.12 16.63
N GLY A 94 -1.82 3.90 15.61
CA GLY A 94 -2.99 4.74 15.32
C GLY A 94 -2.69 5.96 14.43
N ASP A 95 -1.45 6.20 14.04
CA ASP A 95 -1.12 7.25 13.07
C ASP A 95 -1.11 6.68 11.64
N PHE A 96 -2.25 6.76 10.98
CA PHE A 96 -2.47 6.23 9.63
C PHE A 96 -2.16 7.26 8.53
N ASN A 97 -1.33 8.25 8.83
CA ASN A 97 -0.99 9.28 7.87
C ASN A 97 0.26 8.92 7.05
N LEU A 98 0.18 9.20 5.76
CA LEU A 98 1.33 9.25 4.87
C LEU A 98 1.86 10.69 4.90
N TYR A 99 3.13 10.87 5.25
CA TYR A 99 3.78 12.17 5.41
C TYR A 99 4.74 12.44 4.26
N ARG A 100 4.87 13.71 3.86
CA ARG A 100 5.94 14.15 2.96
C ARG A 100 7.27 14.22 3.71
N ALA A 101 8.34 13.70 3.10
CA ALA A 101 9.68 13.78 3.67
C ALA A 101 10.24 15.23 3.67
N LYS A 102 9.89 16.02 2.65
CA LYS A 102 10.28 17.44 2.58
C LYS A 102 9.28 18.30 3.33
N THR A 103 9.75 19.04 4.32
CA THR A 103 8.97 20.06 5.04
C THR A 103 8.79 21.31 4.17
N LYS A 104 7.58 21.87 4.17
CA LYS A 104 7.35 23.20 3.59
C LYS A 104 8.01 24.26 4.50
N LEU A 105 8.63 25.28 3.89
CA LEU A 105 9.39 26.34 4.59
C LEU A 105 8.53 27.15 5.60
N PHE A 106 7.22 27.17 5.43
CA PHE A 106 6.26 27.84 6.31
C PHE A 106 5.29 26.81 6.88
N GLY A 107 5.54 26.40 8.10
CA GLY A 107 4.82 25.47 8.95
C GLY A 107 3.41 25.07 8.49
N GLY A 108 3.24 23.84 8.09
CA GLY A 108 1.98 23.19 7.82
C GLY A 108 2.10 21.71 8.12
N HIS A 109 1.00 21.05 8.40
CA HIS A 109 0.99 19.61 8.56
C HIS A 109 1.58 18.97 7.31
N ASN A 110 2.66 18.20 7.49
CA ASN A 110 3.38 17.56 6.39
C ASN A 110 2.67 16.29 5.88
N VAL A 111 1.38 16.15 6.22
CA VAL A 111 0.54 15.03 5.81
C VAL A 111 0.29 15.12 4.30
N TYR A 112 0.63 14.05 3.59
CA TYR A 112 0.27 13.85 2.20
C TYR A 112 -1.18 13.40 2.09
N ALA A 113 -1.54 12.35 2.84
CA ALA A 113 -2.89 11.81 2.93
C ALA A 113 -3.10 11.00 4.22
N ALA A 114 -4.35 10.93 4.69
CA ALA A 114 -4.78 9.94 5.65
C ALA A 114 -5.18 8.66 4.90
N ILE A 115 -4.72 7.51 5.38
CA ILE A 115 -4.91 6.19 4.76
C ILE A 115 -5.91 5.40 5.58
N ASP A 116 -6.91 4.80 4.94
CA ASP A 116 -7.89 3.93 5.60
C ASP A 116 -7.44 2.46 5.57
N VAL A 117 -6.78 2.03 4.49
CA VAL A 117 -6.32 0.65 4.31
C VAL A 117 -5.10 0.60 3.38
N VAL A 118 -4.21 -0.35 3.64
CA VAL A 118 -3.04 -0.63 2.82
C VAL A 118 -3.25 -1.92 2.02
N ILE A 119 -2.86 -1.91 0.76
CA ILE A 119 -2.75 -3.11 -0.08
C ILE A 119 -1.27 -3.28 -0.44
N PRO A 120 -0.55 -4.22 0.21
CA PRO A 120 0.77 -4.61 -0.22
C PRO A 120 0.68 -5.41 -1.51
N VAL A 121 1.39 -4.98 -2.55
CA VAL A 121 1.58 -5.71 -3.81
C VAL A 121 3.07 -5.90 -4.01
N LEU A 122 3.70 -6.41 -2.95
CA LEU A 122 5.12 -6.71 -2.90
C LEU A 122 5.33 -8.18 -3.20
N HIS A 123 6.47 -8.53 -3.83
CA HIS A 123 6.83 -9.90 -4.14
C HIS A 123 8.22 -10.23 -3.59
N GLY A 124 8.38 -11.48 -3.14
CA GLY A 124 9.62 -12.00 -2.62
C GLY A 124 10.06 -11.40 -1.28
N THR A 125 11.36 -11.33 -1.09
CA THR A 125 11.98 -10.89 0.16
C THR A 125 11.59 -9.46 0.53
N ASN A 126 11.35 -9.19 1.81
CA ASN A 126 10.86 -7.94 2.40
C ASN A 126 9.42 -7.56 1.97
N GLY A 127 8.72 -8.45 1.29
CA GLY A 127 7.35 -8.20 0.83
C GLY A 127 6.38 -9.32 1.16
N GLU A 128 6.80 -10.61 0.99
CA GLU A 128 5.95 -11.77 1.26
C GLU A 128 6.38 -12.52 2.54
N ASP A 129 7.46 -12.11 3.17
CA ASP A 129 8.06 -12.76 4.35
C ASP A 129 7.54 -12.21 5.70
N GLY A 130 6.56 -11.32 5.68
CA GLY A 130 5.98 -10.72 6.88
C GLY A 130 6.69 -9.45 7.38
N ILE A 131 7.81 -9.06 6.79
CA ILE A 131 8.58 -7.88 7.23
C ILE A 131 7.78 -6.60 7.03
N PHE A 132 7.17 -6.43 5.87
CA PHE A 132 6.36 -5.24 5.58
C PHE A 132 5.06 -5.24 6.39
N GLU A 133 4.40 -6.38 6.51
CA GLU A 133 3.22 -6.59 7.37
C GLU A 133 3.51 -6.26 8.83
N GLY A 134 4.72 -6.56 9.31
CA GLY A 134 5.17 -6.18 10.65
C GLY A 134 5.20 -4.66 10.88
N VAL A 135 5.59 -3.89 9.88
CA VAL A 135 5.49 -2.42 9.92
C VAL A 135 4.04 -1.97 10.02
N LEU A 136 3.15 -2.54 9.20
CA LEU A 136 1.72 -2.20 9.20
C LEU A 136 1.04 -2.59 10.52
N GLN A 137 1.38 -3.74 11.09
CA GLN A 137 0.88 -4.17 12.40
C GLN A 137 1.39 -3.29 13.55
N THR A 138 2.64 -2.84 13.48
CA THR A 138 3.19 -1.89 14.47
C THR A 138 2.42 -0.57 14.47
N ILE A 139 2.07 -0.07 13.32
CA ILE A 139 1.24 1.12 13.14
C ILE A 139 -0.22 0.85 13.52
N GLY A 140 -0.68 -0.39 13.39
CA GLY A 140 -2.07 -0.81 13.61
C GLY A 140 -3.00 -0.49 12.45
N ILE A 141 -2.47 -0.17 11.26
CA ILE A 141 -3.27 0.15 10.09
C ILE A 141 -3.86 -1.11 9.47
N PRO A 142 -5.16 -1.10 9.06
CA PRO A 142 -5.74 -2.20 8.31
C PRO A 142 -5.01 -2.46 6.99
N TYR A 143 -4.78 -3.71 6.65
CA TYR A 143 -4.19 -4.08 5.36
C TYR A 143 -4.81 -5.37 4.79
N ALA A 144 -4.69 -5.55 3.48
CA ALA A 144 -5.12 -6.74 2.77
C ALA A 144 -3.91 -7.65 2.55
N GLY A 145 -3.93 -8.83 3.17
CA GLY A 145 -2.84 -9.82 3.08
C GLY A 145 -2.84 -10.78 4.25
N CYS A 146 -1.87 -11.68 4.27
CA CYS A 146 -1.63 -12.58 5.39
C CYS A 146 -1.02 -11.82 6.56
N ASP A 147 -1.12 -12.37 7.77
CA ASP A 147 -0.40 -11.81 8.92
C ASP A 147 1.11 -12.17 8.87
N VAL A 148 1.87 -11.58 9.78
CA VAL A 148 3.33 -11.76 9.86
C VAL A 148 3.71 -13.23 9.99
N LEU A 149 3.00 -13.99 10.85
CA LEU A 149 3.33 -15.38 11.10
C LEU A 149 3.03 -16.27 9.89
N ALA A 150 1.88 -16.07 9.26
CA ALA A 150 1.51 -16.81 8.06
C ALA A 150 2.45 -16.50 6.88
N SER A 151 2.80 -15.22 6.69
CA SER A 151 3.73 -14.77 5.65
C SER A 151 5.13 -15.37 5.86
N ALA A 152 5.68 -15.30 7.07
CA ALA A 152 7.00 -15.85 7.38
C ALA A 152 7.06 -17.38 7.17
N ASN A 153 6.06 -18.11 7.67
CA ASN A 153 5.98 -19.56 7.50
C ASN A 153 5.78 -19.95 6.04
N GLY A 154 4.96 -19.21 5.29
CA GLY A 154 4.69 -19.49 3.88
C GLY A 154 5.89 -19.19 2.96
N MET A 155 6.73 -18.21 3.33
CA MET A 155 7.92 -17.85 2.56
C MET A 155 9.06 -18.85 2.72
N ASP A 156 9.24 -19.44 3.92
CA ASP A 156 10.23 -20.49 4.16
C ASP A 156 9.69 -21.86 3.73
N LYS A 157 10.21 -22.37 2.61
CA LYS A 157 9.72 -23.61 2.02
C LYS A 157 9.90 -24.83 2.92
N ILE A 158 10.91 -24.84 3.77
CA ILE A 158 11.15 -25.96 4.71
C ILE A 158 10.10 -25.93 5.80
N THR A 159 9.95 -24.78 6.46
CA THR A 159 8.95 -24.58 7.52
C THR A 159 7.54 -24.82 6.99
N MET A 160 7.20 -24.25 5.83
CA MET A 160 5.91 -24.46 5.18
C MET A 160 5.62 -25.95 4.94
N LYS A 161 6.56 -26.71 4.35
CA LYS A 161 6.39 -28.14 4.10
C LYS A 161 6.22 -28.92 5.40
N MET A 162 6.98 -28.61 6.44
CA MET A 162 6.83 -29.25 7.74
C MET A 162 5.44 -29.04 8.35
N ILE A 163 4.92 -27.83 8.28
CA ILE A 163 3.58 -27.49 8.77
C ILE A 163 2.51 -28.23 7.96
N LEU A 164 2.60 -28.17 6.62
CA LEU A 164 1.64 -28.83 5.74
C LEU A 164 1.62 -30.35 5.94
N ALA A 165 2.79 -30.98 6.07
CA ALA A 165 2.91 -32.42 6.34
C ALA A 165 2.29 -32.79 7.71
N ALA A 166 2.52 -31.98 8.75
CA ALA A 166 1.91 -32.18 10.07
C ALA A 166 0.37 -32.06 10.05
N CYS A 167 -0.17 -31.30 9.08
CA CYS A 167 -1.61 -31.19 8.81
C CYS A 167 -2.15 -32.23 7.84
N ASN A 168 -1.37 -33.22 7.43
CA ASN A 168 -1.72 -34.24 6.43
C ASN A 168 -2.06 -33.65 5.05
N ILE A 169 -1.50 -32.50 4.70
CA ILE A 169 -1.61 -31.90 3.37
C ILE A 169 -0.46 -32.42 2.51
N PRO A 170 -0.74 -33.01 1.33
CA PRO A 170 0.30 -33.51 0.44
C PRO A 170 1.25 -32.40 -0.01
N VAL A 171 2.55 -32.67 0.04
CA VAL A 171 3.60 -31.76 -0.44
C VAL A 171 4.48 -32.50 -1.45
N VAL A 172 5.07 -31.75 -2.38
CA VAL A 172 6.10 -32.33 -3.28
C VAL A 172 7.41 -32.50 -2.50
N ASP A 173 8.16 -33.53 -2.89
CA ASP A 173 9.47 -33.85 -2.31
C ASP A 173 10.52 -32.80 -2.61
#